data_19841912484ac404fcd1f070d63e12b5
#
_entry.id   19841912484ac404fcd1f070d63e12b5
#
_cell.length_a   1.000
_cell.length_b   1.000
_cell.length_c   1.000
_cell.angle_alpha   90.00
_cell.angle_beta   90.00
_cell.angle_gamma   90.00
#
_symmetry.space_group_name_H-M   'P 1'
#
loop_
_entity.id
_entity.type
_entity.pdbx_description
1 polymer ?
#
loop_
_entity_poly.entity_id
_entity_poly.type
_entity_poly.pdbx_seq_one_letter_code
_entity_poly.pdbx_strand_id
1 'polypeptide(L)'
;MNDLIKYNISNDLHNDVYAIIENAQRTAITSVNNTLVIRNWLIGMRISMNNMDGTRSERYGEGIIEKLSEELTGKYGKGFDKRSLYRYVQFYQMYPEIVGTVTPQSRLSDKKENVGTATPQSSQYSIFIEDRRFLSWSHYERLLQVSDSAARLWYEKEALEQSWSVRTLRRNISTQY
;
A
#
# COMPACT_ATOMS: atom_id res chain seq x y z
N MET A 1 -4.26 -5.01 -14.59
CA MET A 1 -5.28 -5.27 -13.57
C MET A 1 -6.60 -5.48 -14.27
N ASN A 2 -6.93 -6.74 -14.54
CA ASN A 2 -8.24 -7.09 -15.13
C ASN A 2 -9.10 -7.70 -14.01
N ASP A 3 -9.66 -6.85 -13.16
CA ASP A 3 -10.70 -7.26 -12.23
C ASP A 3 -11.98 -7.49 -13.04
N LEU A 4 -12.06 -8.67 -13.66
CA LEU A 4 -13.24 -9.10 -14.37
C LEU A 4 -14.36 -9.36 -13.37
N ILE A 5 -15.47 -8.65 -13.51
CA ILE A 5 -16.68 -8.96 -12.78
C ILE A 5 -17.17 -10.31 -13.29
N LYS A 6 -17.08 -11.34 -12.43
CA LYS A 6 -17.56 -12.69 -12.74
C LYS A 6 -19.00 -12.82 -12.27
N TYR A 7 -19.88 -13.27 -13.14
CA TYR A 7 -21.27 -13.60 -12.79
C TYR A 7 -21.71 -14.86 -13.51
N ASN A 8 -22.65 -15.58 -12.91
CA ASN A 8 -23.29 -16.72 -13.51
C ASN A 8 -24.73 -16.34 -13.86
N ILE A 9 -25.21 -16.81 -15.00
CA ILE A 9 -26.60 -16.65 -15.39
C ILE A 9 -27.37 -17.89 -14.89
N SER A 10 -28.43 -17.65 -14.13
CA SER A 10 -29.35 -18.69 -13.65
C SER A 10 -30.75 -18.49 -14.26
N ASN A 11 -31.70 -19.26 -13.82
CA ASN A 11 -33.11 -19.09 -14.21
C ASN A 11 -33.84 -18.03 -13.35
N ASP A 12 -33.15 -17.39 -12.41
CA ASP A 12 -33.71 -16.36 -11.51
C ASP A 12 -33.09 -15.00 -11.79
N LEU A 13 -33.78 -14.19 -12.61
CA LEU A 13 -33.32 -12.85 -12.99
C LEU A 13 -33.03 -11.94 -11.79
N HIS A 14 -33.84 -12.01 -10.73
CA HIS A 14 -33.66 -11.14 -9.57
C HIS A 14 -32.36 -11.47 -8.83
N ASN A 15 -32.13 -12.75 -8.56
CA ASN A 15 -30.89 -13.19 -7.92
C ASN A 15 -29.67 -12.91 -8.78
N ASP A 16 -29.75 -13.05 -10.10
CA ASP A 16 -28.66 -12.71 -11.00
C ASP A 16 -28.31 -11.22 -10.93
N VAL A 17 -29.32 -10.35 -10.96
CA VAL A 17 -29.11 -8.89 -10.87
C VAL A 17 -28.52 -8.49 -9.51
N TYR A 18 -28.99 -9.08 -8.41
CA TYR A 18 -28.40 -8.84 -7.09
C TYR A 18 -26.94 -9.27 -7.04
N ALA A 19 -26.62 -10.46 -7.54
CA ALA A 19 -25.25 -10.97 -7.59
C ALA A 19 -24.33 -10.07 -8.43
N ILE A 20 -24.79 -9.55 -9.55
CA ILE A 20 -24.03 -8.61 -10.39
C ILE A 20 -23.73 -7.33 -9.62
N ILE A 21 -24.74 -6.73 -8.97
CA ILE A 21 -24.57 -5.49 -8.20
C ILE A 21 -23.61 -5.69 -7.04
N GLU A 22 -23.79 -6.75 -6.25
CA GLU A 22 -22.92 -7.04 -5.10
C GLU A 22 -21.48 -7.31 -5.51
N ASN A 23 -21.26 -8.06 -6.58
CA ASN A 23 -19.93 -8.33 -7.11
C ASN A 23 -19.26 -7.04 -7.62
N ALA A 24 -19.98 -6.18 -8.33
CA ALA A 24 -19.46 -4.91 -8.80
C ALA A 24 -19.07 -3.99 -7.63
N GLN A 25 -19.92 -3.86 -6.61
CA GLN A 25 -19.64 -3.08 -5.41
C GLN A 25 -18.41 -3.62 -4.66
N ARG A 26 -18.33 -4.93 -4.48
CA ARG A 26 -17.20 -5.59 -3.80
C ARG A 26 -15.90 -5.35 -4.57
N THR A 27 -15.90 -5.50 -5.88
CA THR A 27 -14.74 -5.27 -6.74
C THR A 27 -14.29 -3.82 -6.64
N ALA A 28 -15.20 -2.85 -6.72
CA ALA A 28 -14.88 -1.44 -6.60
C ALA A 28 -14.23 -1.09 -5.25
N ILE A 29 -14.80 -1.59 -4.14
CA ILE A 29 -14.25 -1.38 -2.78
C ILE A 29 -12.85 -1.98 -2.66
N THR A 30 -12.66 -3.21 -3.15
CA THR A 30 -11.36 -3.90 -3.12
C THR A 30 -10.32 -3.15 -3.92
N SER A 31 -10.66 -2.70 -5.12
CA SER A 31 -9.76 -1.92 -6.00
C SER A 31 -9.32 -0.62 -5.35
N VAL A 32 -10.24 0.12 -4.74
CA VAL A 32 -9.92 1.35 -4.00
C VAL A 32 -9.00 1.05 -2.82
N ASN A 33 -9.31 0.04 -2.02
CA ASN A 33 -8.47 -0.34 -0.86
C ASN A 33 -7.05 -0.73 -1.30
N ASN A 34 -6.93 -1.57 -2.31
CA ASN A 34 -5.64 -1.99 -2.85
C ASN A 34 -4.82 -0.78 -3.30
N THR A 35 -5.44 0.11 -4.08
CA THR A 35 -4.78 1.33 -4.57
C THR A 35 -4.28 2.21 -3.43
N LEU A 36 -5.08 2.41 -2.38
CA LEU A 36 -4.70 3.23 -1.23
C LEU A 36 -3.56 2.62 -0.43
N VAL A 37 -3.59 1.32 -0.20
CA VAL A 37 -2.53 0.59 0.52
C VAL A 37 -1.21 0.68 -0.22
N ILE A 38 -1.23 0.41 -1.52
CA ILE A 38 -0.03 0.49 -2.38
C ILE A 38 0.51 1.92 -2.43
N ARG A 39 -0.34 2.92 -2.62
CA ARG A 39 0.05 4.33 -2.60
C ARG A 39 0.78 4.68 -1.31
N ASN A 40 0.23 4.29 -0.16
CA ASN A 40 0.81 4.62 1.14
C ASN A 40 2.15 3.91 1.33
N TRP A 41 2.26 2.65 0.89
CA TRP A 41 3.52 1.92 0.90
C TRP A 41 4.60 2.58 0.02
N LEU A 42 4.24 3.00 -1.19
CA LEU A 42 5.15 3.69 -2.12
C LEU A 42 5.64 5.03 -1.58
N ILE A 43 4.75 5.80 -0.95
CA ILE A 43 5.13 7.05 -0.29
C ILE A 43 6.14 6.76 0.82
N GLY A 44 5.88 5.75 1.66
CA GLY A 44 6.78 5.32 2.71
C GLY A 44 8.14 4.88 2.18
N MET A 45 8.16 4.08 1.12
CA MET A 45 9.37 3.65 0.41
C MET A 45 10.18 4.86 -0.08
N ARG A 46 9.51 5.80 -0.78
CA ARG A 46 10.21 6.97 -1.37
C ARG A 46 10.80 7.87 -0.30
N ILE A 47 10.10 8.09 0.81
CA ILE A 47 10.61 8.85 1.95
C ILE A 47 11.81 8.12 2.58
N SER A 48 11.70 6.81 2.80
CA SER A 48 12.77 6.00 3.38
C SER A 48 14.04 6.01 2.52
N MET A 49 13.91 5.90 1.21
CA MET A 49 15.04 5.99 0.29
C MET A 49 15.76 7.35 0.37
N ASN A 50 15.02 8.43 0.54
CA ASN A 50 15.62 9.75 0.66
C ASN A 50 16.40 9.95 1.98
N ASN A 51 16.02 9.21 3.03
CA ASN A 51 16.70 9.26 4.32
C ASN A 51 17.94 8.33 4.37
N MET A 52 18.03 7.34 3.48
CA MET A 52 19.13 6.37 3.43
C MET A 52 20.38 6.88 2.71
N ASP A 53 20.34 8.03 2.04
CA ASP A 53 21.50 8.63 1.36
C ASP A 53 22.57 9.15 2.35
N GLY A 54 22.76 8.45 3.45
CA GLY A 54 23.93 8.28 4.32
C GLY A 54 24.65 9.51 4.89
N THR A 55 24.30 10.72 4.47
CA THR A 55 25.00 11.96 4.87
C THR A 55 24.13 12.97 5.61
N ARG A 56 22.88 12.64 5.88
CA ARG A 56 21.91 13.59 6.45
C ARG A 56 21.47 13.16 7.85
N SER A 57 21.71 14.02 8.82
CA SER A 57 21.29 13.81 10.21
C SER A 57 19.78 13.58 10.33
N GLU A 58 19.33 12.86 11.39
CA GLU A 58 17.91 12.64 11.70
C GLU A 58 17.07 13.92 11.67
N ARG A 59 17.61 15.05 12.14
CA ARG A 59 16.98 16.37 12.08
C ARG A 59 16.68 16.84 10.65
N TYR A 60 17.49 16.44 9.67
CA TYR A 60 17.24 16.80 8.27
C TYR A 60 16.06 16.01 7.71
N GLY A 61 15.96 14.73 8.07
CA GLY A 61 14.82 13.88 7.71
C GLY A 61 13.50 14.38 8.30
N GLU A 62 13.51 14.87 9.55
CA GLU A 62 12.33 15.47 10.19
C GLU A 62 11.86 16.73 9.47
N GLY A 63 12.77 17.62 9.10
CA GLY A 63 12.46 18.85 8.36
C GLY A 63 11.87 18.57 6.98
N ILE A 64 12.33 17.52 6.30
CA ILE A 64 11.77 17.10 5.00
C ILE A 64 10.33 16.61 5.16
N ILE A 65 10.06 15.75 6.15
CA ILE A 65 8.71 15.23 6.38
C ILE A 65 7.76 16.35 6.75
N GLU A 66 8.20 17.32 7.55
CA GLU A 66 7.36 18.47 7.93
C GLU A 66 6.97 19.31 6.72
N LYS A 67 7.97 19.73 5.92
CA LYS A 67 7.74 20.50 4.70
C LYS A 67 6.85 19.73 3.70
N LEU A 68 7.13 18.45 3.50
CA LEU A 68 6.33 17.59 2.63
C LEU A 68 4.89 17.47 3.12
N SER A 69 4.69 17.36 4.43
CA SER A 69 3.37 17.30 5.05
C SER A 69 2.57 18.58 4.80
N GLU A 70 3.18 19.76 4.97
CA GLU A 70 2.54 21.04 4.70
C GLU A 70 2.10 21.17 3.23
N GLU A 71 3.00 20.87 2.30
CA GLU A 71 2.73 20.92 0.87
C GLU A 71 1.61 19.94 0.45
N LEU A 72 1.69 18.69 0.91
CA LEU A 72 0.71 17.66 0.56
C LEU A 72 -0.65 17.90 1.21
N THR A 73 -0.69 18.37 2.46
CA THR A 73 -1.95 18.68 3.15
C THR A 73 -2.63 19.87 2.50
N GLY A 74 -1.86 20.89 2.08
CA GLY A 74 -2.39 22.03 1.34
C GLY A 74 -2.98 21.65 -0.01
N LYS A 75 -2.38 20.69 -0.72
CA LYS A 75 -2.80 20.28 -2.07
C LYS A 75 -3.87 19.20 -2.09
N TYR A 76 -3.77 18.20 -1.20
CA TYR A 76 -4.59 16.98 -1.23
C TYR A 76 -5.46 16.79 0.01
N GLY A 77 -5.36 17.66 1.00
CA GLY A 77 -6.16 17.62 2.22
C GLY A 77 -5.66 16.61 3.26
N LYS A 78 -6.58 16.21 4.13
CA LYS A 78 -6.31 15.30 5.26
C LYS A 78 -5.78 13.93 4.79
N GLY A 79 -4.91 13.33 5.59
CA GLY A 79 -4.29 12.03 5.31
C GLY A 79 -2.82 12.11 4.91
N PHE A 80 -2.28 13.33 4.75
CA PHE A 80 -0.87 13.58 4.45
C PHE A 80 -0.18 14.42 5.53
N ASP A 81 -0.79 14.51 6.72
CA ASP A 81 -0.17 15.13 7.87
C ASP A 81 1.09 14.38 8.32
N LYS A 82 1.94 15.05 9.08
CA LYS A 82 3.23 14.53 9.56
C LYS A 82 3.11 13.12 10.16
N ARG A 83 2.07 12.88 10.97
CA ARG A 83 1.82 11.58 11.59
C ARG A 83 1.49 10.49 10.56
N SER A 84 0.71 10.83 9.55
CA SER A 84 0.36 9.92 8.45
C SER A 84 1.59 9.56 7.63
N LEU A 85 2.46 10.51 7.31
CA LEU A 85 3.71 10.24 6.58
C LEU A 85 4.65 9.33 7.36
N TYR A 86 4.79 9.52 8.68
CA TYR A 86 5.55 8.59 9.51
C TYR A 86 4.96 7.18 9.53
N ARG A 87 3.62 7.04 9.53
CA ARG A 87 2.97 5.73 9.43
C ARG A 87 3.22 5.06 8.07
N TYR A 88 3.30 5.82 6.99
CA TYR A 88 3.64 5.26 5.68
C TYR A 88 5.08 4.74 5.65
N VAL A 89 6.02 5.47 6.27
CA VAL A 89 7.40 4.99 6.44
C VAL A 89 7.45 3.72 7.28
N GLN A 90 6.78 3.71 8.43
CA GLN A 90 6.67 2.53 9.30
C GLN A 90 6.04 1.34 8.54
N PHE A 91 5.01 1.58 7.74
CA PHE A 91 4.34 0.56 6.95
C PHE A 91 5.30 -0.08 5.94
N TYR A 92 6.06 0.73 5.20
CA TYR A 92 7.09 0.22 4.30
C TYR A 92 8.13 -0.64 5.04
N GLN A 93 8.59 -0.20 6.22
CA GLN A 93 9.59 -0.92 7.00
C GLN A 93 9.09 -2.24 7.57
N MET A 94 7.81 -2.27 8.00
CA MET A 94 7.20 -3.45 8.63
C MET A 94 6.64 -4.46 7.63
N TYR A 95 6.42 -4.05 6.40
CA TYR A 95 5.84 -4.86 5.32
C TYR A 95 6.66 -4.74 4.02
N PRO A 96 7.93 -5.16 4.01
CA PRO A 96 8.82 -4.98 2.86
C PRO A 96 8.33 -5.73 1.60
N GLU A 97 7.53 -6.79 1.77
CA GLU A 97 7.09 -7.68 0.69
C GLU A 97 5.67 -7.38 0.19
N ILE A 98 5.06 -6.26 0.60
CA ILE A 98 3.71 -5.90 0.14
C ILE A 98 3.67 -5.71 -1.38
N VAL A 99 4.73 -5.18 -1.93
CA VAL A 99 4.91 -5.01 -3.37
C VAL A 99 6.03 -5.95 -3.80
N GLY A 100 5.72 -6.89 -4.66
CA GLY A 100 6.72 -7.77 -5.27
C GLY A 100 7.85 -6.94 -5.90
N THR A 101 8.99 -7.56 -6.15
CA THR A 101 10.27 -6.94 -6.51
C THR A 101 10.11 -5.68 -7.35
N VAL A 102 10.44 -4.52 -6.77
CA VAL A 102 10.58 -3.26 -7.51
C VAL A 102 11.82 -3.39 -8.38
N THR A 103 11.65 -3.79 -9.62
CA THR A 103 12.76 -3.92 -10.55
C THR A 103 12.95 -2.60 -11.27
N PRO A 104 14.15 -1.94 -11.17
CA PRO A 104 14.45 -0.81 -12.05
C PRO A 104 14.38 -1.28 -13.51
N GLN A 105 13.67 -0.57 -14.33
CA GLN A 105 13.44 -0.93 -15.75
C GLN A 105 14.73 -1.01 -16.60
N SER A 106 15.87 -0.61 -16.06
CA SER A 106 17.18 -0.66 -16.71
C SER A 106 17.72 -2.07 -16.99
N ARG A 107 17.06 -3.13 -16.51
CA ARG A 107 17.50 -4.53 -16.75
C ARG A 107 16.79 -5.23 -17.92
N LEU A 108 15.89 -4.57 -18.62
CA LEU A 108 15.14 -5.16 -19.74
C LEU A 108 15.59 -4.71 -21.15
N SER A 109 16.66 -3.92 -21.27
CA SER A 109 17.22 -3.57 -22.56
C SER A 109 18.71 -3.91 -22.63
N ASP A 110 19.03 -5.18 -22.85
CA ASP A 110 20.29 -5.57 -23.47
C ASP A 110 20.24 -5.15 -24.95
N LYS A 111 20.63 -3.91 -25.22
CA LYS A 111 21.23 -3.52 -26.48
C LYS A 111 22.14 -2.30 -26.27
N LYS A 112 23.42 -2.53 -26.56
CA LYS A 112 24.48 -1.53 -26.65
C LYS A 112 24.03 -0.34 -27.52
N GLU A 113 24.26 0.88 -27.01
CA GLU A 113 24.95 1.91 -27.80
C GLU A 113 25.22 3.18 -26.96
N ASN A 114 26.52 3.52 -26.99
CA ASN A 114 27.19 4.84 -26.92
C ASN A 114 26.82 5.92 -25.88
N VAL A 115 27.83 6.15 -25.05
CA VAL A 115 28.37 7.39 -24.45
C VAL A 115 27.68 8.69 -24.85
N GLY A 116 27.02 9.32 -23.88
CA GLY A 116 26.59 10.70 -23.93
C GLY A 116 26.09 11.13 -22.56
N THR A 117 26.79 12.14 -21.97
CA THR A 117 26.48 12.99 -20.81
C THR A 117 25.26 12.61 -19.96
N ALA A 118 25.52 12.10 -18.77
CA ALA A 118 24.52 11.68 -17.80
C ALA A 118 23.77 12.89 -17.20
N THR A 119 22.59 13.17 -17.70
CA THR A 119 21.52 13.82 -16.94
C THR A 119 20.99 12.76 -15.95
N PRO A 120 20.62 13.08 -14.68
CA PRO A 120 20.08 12.10 -13.78
C PRO A 120 18.77 11.56 -14.36
N GLN A 121 18.84 10.35 -14.95
CA GLN A 121 17.70 9.65 -15.49
C GLN A 121 16.73 9.36 -14.34
N SER A 122 15.51 9.84 -14.48
CA SER A 122 14.40 9.44 -13.64
C SER A 122 14.25 7.91 -13.79
N SER A 123 14.70 7.16 -12.78
CA SER A 123 14.54 5.71 -12.76
C SER A 123 13.03 5.41 -12.72
N GLN A 124 12.52 4.87 -13.81
CA GLN A 124 11.13 4.45 -13.89
C GLN A 124 11.02 3.08 -13.20
N TYR A 125 10.28 3.04 -12.11
CA TYR A 125 10.01 1.81 -11.39
C TYR A 125 8.69 1.22 -11.87
N SER A 126 8.74 0.01 -12.43
CA SER A 126 7.54 -0.79 -12.70
C SER A 126 7.27 -1.69 -11.50
N ILE A 127 6.08 -1.58 -10.95
CA ILE A 127 5.66 -2.35 -9.78
C ILE A 127 4.70 -3.42 -10.27
N PHE A 128 5.11 -4.67 -10.14
CA PHE A 128 4.21 -5.80 -10.31
C PHE A 128 3.46 -6.02 -9.00
N ILE A 129 2.18 -5.73 -9.03
CA ILE A 129 1.26 -6.06 -7.95
C ILE A 129 0.69 -7.41 -8.32
N GLU A 130 1.07 -8.45 -7.59
CA GLU A 130 0.38 -9.72 -7.64
C GLU A 130 -1.11 -9.49 -7.34
N ASP A 131 -1.97 -10.35 -7.85
CA ASP A 131 -3.43 -10.27 -7.67
C ASP A 131 -3.79 -10.60 -6.20
N ARG A 132 -3.24 -9.75 -5.29
CA ARG A 132 -3.35 -9.89 -3.84
C ARG A 132 -4.46 -8.99 -3.32
N ARG A 133 -5.32 -9.57 -2.53
CA ARG A 133 -6.31 -8.82 -1.76
C ARG A 133 -5.66 -8.22 -0.52
N PHE A 134 -5.79 -6.91 -0.33
CA PHE A 134 -5.34 -6.22 0.87
C PHE A 134 -6.52 -5.90 1.80
N LEU A 135 -6.20 -5.77 3.08
CA LEU A 135 -7.07 -5.12 4.06
C LEU A 135 -7.18 -3.62 3.76
N SER A 136 -8.17 -2.93 4.33
CA SER A 136 -8.21 -1.47 4.19
C SER A 136 -7.06 -0.80 4.96
N TRP A 137 -6.71 0.44 4.59
CA TRP A 137 -5.68 1.20 5.30
C TRP A 137 -5.91 1.29 6.80
N SER A 138 -7.16 1.45 7.24
CA SER A 138 -7.51 1.49 8.66
C SER A 138 -7.20 0.20 9.42
N HIS A 139 -7.20 -0.95 8.77
CA HIS A 139 -6.74 -2.21 9.38
C HIS A 139 -5.22 -2.17 9.56
N TYR A 140 -4.47 -1.76 8.52
CA TYR A 140 -3.01 -1.65 8.61
C TYR A 140 -2.58 -0.67 9.69
N GLU A 141 -3.28 0.46 9.88
CA GLU A 141 -3.02 1.38 11.00
C GLU A 141 -3.15 0.71 12.39
N ARG A 142 -3.98 -0.32 12.52
CA ARG A 142 -4.07 -1.12 13.75
C ARG A 142 -2.96 -2.15 13.84
N LEU A 143 -2.66 -2.82 12.74
CA LEU A 143 -1.59 -3.81 12.66
C LEU A 143 -0.21 -3.19 12.94
N LEU A 144 0.04 -1.96 12.53
CA LEU A 144 1.28 -1.23 12.83
C LEU A 144 1.53 -1.00 14.32
N GLN A 145 0.50 -1.15 15.16
CA GLN A 145 0.63 -1.07 16.63
C GLN A 145 1.08 -2.39 17.26
N VAL A 146 1.09 -3.49 16.51
CA VAL A 146 1.55 -4.81 16.96
C VAL A 146 3.05 -4.91 16.67
N SER A 147 3.86 -4.89 17.71
CA SER A 147 5.33 -4.92 17.61
C SER A 147 5.86 -6.28 17.16
N ASP A 148 5.27 -7.38 17.66
CA ASP A 148 5.64 -8.73 17.26
C ASP A 148 5.23 -9.01 15.81
N SER A 149 6.21 -9.37 14.97
CA SER A 149 6.00 -9.57 13.55
C SER A 149 5.16 -10.81 13.24
N ALA A 150 5.33 -11.88 14.00
CA ALA A 150 4.59 -13.12 13.79
C ALA A 150 3.12 -12.93 14.18
N ALA A 151 2.84 -12.29 15.33
CA ALA A 151 1.49 -11.94 15.73
C ALA A 151 0.81 -11.01 14.73
N ARG A 152 1.54 -10.00 14.24
CA ARG A 152 1.02 -9.05 13.24
C ARG A 152 0.60 -9.75 11.94
N LEU A 153 1.43 -10.63 11.40
CA LEU A 153 1.12 -11.41 10.20
C LEU A 153 -0.05 -12.36 10.43
N TRP A 154 -0.12 -12.96 11.61
CA TRP A 154 -1.25 -13.79 11.98
C TRP A 154 -2.56 -13.00 12.02
N TYR A 155 -2.59 -11.82 12.68
CA TYR A 155 -3.77 -10.96 12.69
C TYR A 155 -4.18 -10.49 11.29
N GLU A 156 -3.20 -10.19 10.42
CA GLU A 156 -3.48 -9.82 9.03
C GLU A 156 -4.18 -10.96 8.29
N LYS A 157 -3.63 -12.18 8.40
CA LYS A 157 -4.18 -13.37 7.78
C LYS A 157 -5.61 -13.65 8.26
N GLU A 158 -5.82 -13.70 9.58
CA GLU A 158 -7.14 -13.93 10.16
C GLU A 158 -8.16 -12.86 9.76
N ALA A 159 -7.76 -11.60 9.76
CA ALA A 159 -8.62 -10.50 9.34
C ALA A 159 -9.04 -10.60 7.87
N LEU A 160 -8.15 -11.08 6.99
CA LEU A 160 -8.45 -11.32 5.58
C LEU A 160 -9.38 -12.52 5.39
N GLU A 161 -9.09 -13.65 6.02
CA GLU A 161 -9.82 -14.91 5.87
C GLU A 161 -11.22 -14.81 6.46
N GLN A 162 -11.35 -14.23 7.64
CA GLN A 162 -12.62 -14.11 8.37
C GLN A 162 -13.33 -12.78 8.11
N SER A 163 -12.80 -11.94 7.21
CA SER A 163 -13.39 -10.64 6.87
C SER A 163 -13.68 -9.77 8.11
N TRP A 164 -12.73 -9.71 9.04
CA TRP A 164 -12.91 -8.89 10.25
C TRP A 164 -13.05 -7.41 9.92
N SER A 165 -13.94 -6.76 10.66
CA SER A 165 -14.01 -5.31 10.66
C SER A 165 -12.82 -4.71 11.42
N VAL A 166 -12.48 -3.44 11.18
CA VAL A 166 -11.45 -2.72 11.95
C VAL A 166 -11.73 -2.77 13.47
N ARG A 167 -13.01 -2.72 13.85
CA ARG A 167 -13.43 -2.83 15.26
C ARG A 167 -13.13 -4.21 15.84
N THR A 168 -13.43 -5.26 15.08
CA THR A 168 -13.15 -6.65 15.46
C THR A 168 -11.66 -6.87 15.60
N LEU A 169 -10.86 -6.46 14.60
CA LEU A 169 -9.41 -6.56 14.65
C LEU A 169 -8.83 -5.83 15.87
N ARG A 170 -9.27 -4.59 16.13
CA ARG A 170 -8.82 -3.83 17.30
C ARG A 170 -9.11 -4.56 18.60
N ARG A 171 -10.32 -5.12 18.75
CA ARG A 171 -10.70 -5.89 19.94
C ARG A 171 -9.78 -7.10 20.10
N ASN A 172 -9.60 -7.88 19.05
CA ASN A 172 -8.79 -9.10 19.09
C ASN A 172 -7.32 -8.80 19.43
N ILE A 173 -6.74 -7.74 18.87
CA ILE A 173 -5.39 -7.27 19.25
C ILE A 173 -5.35 -6.90 20.75
N SER A 174 -6.36 -6.19 21.26
CA SER A 174 -6.37 -5.75 22.67
C SER A 174 -6.60 -6.87 23.67
N THR A 175 -7.24 -7.96 23.27
CA THR A 175 -7.49 -9.15 24.12
C THR A 175 -6.44 -10.25 23.93
N GLN A 176 -5.45 -10.04 23.05
CA GLN A 176 -4.44 -11.05 22.69
C GLN A 176 -5.07 -12.38 22.26
N TYR A 177 -6.09 -12.28 21.42
CA TYR A 177 -6.81 -13.44 20.87
C TYR A 177 -5.87 -14.33 20.07
#